data_324c4082f4861334319b6b417b34df52
#
_entry.id   324c4082f4861334319b6b417b34df52
#
_cell.length_a   1.000
_cell.length_b   1.000
_cell.length_c   1.000
_cell.angle_alpha   90.00
_cell.angle_beta   90.00
_cell.angle_gamma   90.00
#
_symmetry.space_group_name_H-M   'P 1'
#
loop_
_entity.id
_entity.type
_entity.pdbx_description
1 polymer ?
#
loop_
_entity_poly.entity_id
_entity_poly.type
_entity_poly.pdbx_seq_one_letter_code
_entity_poly.pdbx_strand_id
1 'polypeptide(L)'
;HLGRTNAFFLGGGKALVNAYYETCAQIGVTVMYDSEVIDLDIENDTFASAIVQGKDGQFLVKAKAVILASGGYQGNREWLRDAWGPKADNILVRGTPYDKGRMLRVMMDHGAMTVGAPDQGHCVAIDGRSPRADGGICTRIDCVPFSLSVNKNCERFYDEGEEVWPKRYAIWGRLVANQPDQVAYCIIDSKSIDLFMPTVFPPVVAGSIRELASAFGLDADKLEKTVSEFNAATNPNGNFNPNELDGLATQGIEPQKTNWARPIDTPPYYGYP
;
A
#
# COMPACT_ATOMS: atom_id res chain seq x y z
N HIS A 1 -5.11 -13.65 -11.04
CA HIS A 1 -6.28 -13.27 -11.81
C HIS A 1 -6.43 -11.75 -11.78
N LEU A 2 -6.13 -11.11 -12.90
CA LEU A 2 -6.55 -9.72 -13.10
C LEU A 2 -8.06 -9.76 -13.34
N GLY A 3 -8.85 -9.53 -12.31
CA GLY A 3 -10.30 -9.47 -12.45
C GLY A 3 -10.72 -8.37 -13.44
N ARG A 4 -11.95 -8.43 -13.94
CA ARG A 4 -12.52 -7.43 -14.88
C ARG A 4 -12.59 -6.01 -14.33
N THR A 5 -12.22 -5.81 -13.06
CA THR A 5 -12.21 -4.52 -12.38
C THR A 5 -10.89 -3.74 -12.54
N ASN A 6 -9.84 -4.36 -13.07
CA ASN A 6 -8.55 -3.72 -13.27
C ASN A 6 -8.44 -3.20 -14.71
N ALA A 7 -8.11 -1.92 -14.87
CA ALA A 7 -7.80 -1.29 -16.14
C ALA A 7 -6.36 -0.78 -16.13
N PHE A 8 -5.65 -0.98 -17.22
CA PHE A 8 -4.27 -0.53 -17.39
C PHE A 8 -4.16 0.35 -18.62
N PHE A 9 -3.47 1.46 -18.49
CA PHE A 9 -3.12 2.28 -19.64
C PHE A 9 -2.01 1.61 -20.45
N LEU A 10 -2.19 1.49 -21.75
CA LEU A 10 -1.13 1.04 -22.64
C LEU A 10 0.06 2.01 -22.54
N GLY A 11 1.24 1.50 -22.19
CA GLY A 11 2.43 2.31 -21.91
C GLY A 11 2.50 2.90 -20.50
N GLY A 12 1.54 2.54 -19.61
CA GLY A 12 1.54 2.88 -18.19
C GLY A 12 1.42 4.37 -17.88
N GLY A 13 1.84 4.76 -16.69
CA GLY A 13 1.78 6.15 -16.22
C GLY A 13 2.58 7.13 -17.09
N LYS A 14 3.69 6.68 -17.69
CA LYS A 14 4.47 7.51 -18.62
C LYS A 14 3.66 7.94 -19.84
N ALA A 15 2.94 7.02 -20.47
CA ALA A 15 2.10 7.34 -21.64
C ALA A 15 0.97 8.28 -21.26
N LEU A 16 0.34 8.08 -20.09
CA LEU A 16 -0.71 8.96 -19.57
C LEU A 16 -0.20 10.39 -19.36
N VAL A 17 0.94 10.55 -18.69
CA VAL A 17 1.55 11.86 -18.42
C VAL A 17 1.95 12.56 -19.71
N ASN A 18 2.56 11.83 -20.68
CA ASN A 18 2.90 12.40 -21.99
C ASN A 18 1.66 12.91 -22.71
N ALA A 19 0.56 12.15 -22.72
CA ALA A 19 -0.69 12.58 -23.33
C ALA A 19 -1.26 13.86 -22.69
N TYR A 20 -1.13 14.01 -21.37
CA TYR A 20 -1.53 15.24 -20.70
C TYR A 20 -0.65 16.43 -21.09
N TYR A 21 0.66 16.27 -21.18
CA TYR A 21 1.56 17.34 -21.63
C TYR A 21 1.28 17.77 -23.08
N GLU A 22 1.06 16.81 -23.97
CA GLU A 22 0.67 17.09 -25.37
C GLU A 22 -0.66 17.86 -25.42
N THR A 23 -1.65 17.45 -24.64
CA THR A 23 -2.94 18.15 -24.55
C THR A 23 -2.77 19.55 -23.98
N CYS A 24 -1.98 19.74 -22.93
CA CYS A 24 -1.67 21.07 -22.39
C CYS A 24 -1.08 22.00 -23.45
N ALA A 25 -0.14 21.49 -24.24
CA ALA A 25 0.46 22.26 -25.34
C ALA A 25 -0.57 22.65 -26.41
N GLN A 26 -1.46 21.72 -26.79
CA GLN A 26 -2.51 21.95 -27.79
C GLN A 26 -3.55 23.01 -27.38
N ILE A 27 -3.93 23.03 -26.11
CA ILE A 27 -4.93 23.98 -25.57
C ILE A 27 -4.31 25.27 -24.99
N GLY A 28 -2.99 25.43 -25.10
CA GLY A 28 -2.29 26.67 -24.72
C GLY A 28 -2.03 26.80 -23.21
N VAL A 29 -1.96 25.71 -22.47
CA VAL A 29 -1.56 25.73 -21.05
C VAL A 29 -0.04 25.96 -20.95
N THR A 30 0.38 26.97 -20.21
CA THR A 30 1.78 27.22 -19.92
C THR A 30 2.24 26.28 -18.80
N VAL A 31 3.21 25.40 -19.08
CA VAL A 31 3.86 24.55 -18.10
C VAL A 31 5.21 25.18 -17.70
N MET A 32 5.37 25.44 -16.42
CA MET A 32 6.61 26.02 -15.87
C MET A 32 7.37 24.95 -15.11
N TYR A 33 8.56 24.61 -15.59
CA TYR A 33 9.49 23.68 -14.92
C TYR A 33 10.39 24.42 -13.95
N ASP A 34 10.98 23.69 -13.00
CA ASP A 34 11.88 24.25 -11.98
C ASP A 34 11.27 25.46 -11.26
N SER A 35 9.97 25.39 -11.02
CA SER A 35 9.16 26.48 -10.48
C SER A 35 8.29 25.93 -9.34
N GLU A 36 8.79 26.05 -8.12
CA GLU A 36 8.11 25.55 -6.93
C GLU A 36 7.21 26.62 -6.32
N VAL A 37 5.92 26.36 -6.20
CA VAL A 37 5.01 27.21 -5.42
C VAL A 37 5.35 27.02 -3.95
N ILE A 38 5.84 28.06 -3.31
CA ILE A 38 6.29 28.01 -1.90
C ILE A 38 5.27 28.58 -0.91
N ASP A 39 4.40 29.50 -1.39
CA ASP A 39 3.36 30.11 -0.59
C ASP A 39 2.25 30.68 -1.46
N LEU A 40 1.13 31.06 -0.85
CA LEU A 40 -0.01 31.73 -1.49
C LEU A 40 -0.29 33.04 -0.76
N ASP A 41 -0.54 34.09 -1.54
CA ASP A 41 -1.03 35.35 -1.05
C ASP A 41 -2.58 35.29 -1.05
N ILE A 42 -3.16 35.31 0.15
CA ILE A 42 -4.61 35.20 0.36
C ILE A 42 -5.04 36.43 1.18
N GLU A 43 -5.82 37.31 0.58
CA GLU A 43 -6.33 38.52 1.16
C GLU A 43 -7.84 38.41 1.37
N ASN A 44 -8.32 38.59 2.59
CA ASN A 44 -9.74 38.52 2.94
C ASN A 44 -10.42 37.24 2.38
N ASP A 45 -9.81 36.07 2.64
CA ASP A 45 -10.24 34.77 2.18
C ASP A 45 -10.26 34.62 0.63
N THR A 46 -9.58 35.50 -0.07
CA THR A 46 -9.54 35.48 -1.54
C THR A 46 -8.10 35.31 -2.04
N PHE A 47 -7.88 34.37 -2.92
CA PHE A 47 -6.58 34.16 -3.56
C PHE A 47 -6.20 35.41 -4.41
N ALA A 48 -5.01 35.93 -4.18
CA ALA A 48 -4.44 37.06 -4.92
C ALA A 48 -3.29 36.64 -5.83
N SER A 49 -2.33 35.89 -5.33
CA SER A 49 -1.17 35.41 -6.10
C SER A 49 -0.53 34.16 -5.47
N ALA A 50 0.23 33.43 -6.30
CA ALA A 50 1.13 32.39 -5.85
C ALA A 50 2.57 32.93 -5.80
N ILE A 51 3.29 32.62 -4.73
CA ILE A 51 4.71 32.92 -4.59
C ILE A 51 5.49 31.71 -5.10
N VAL A 52 6.28 31.92 -6.13
CA VAL A 52 6.98 30.84 -6.84
C VAL A 52 8.49 31.02 -6.67
N GLN A 53 9.17 29.97 -6.27
CA GLN A 53 10.64 29.88 -6.27
C GLN A 53 11.11 29.31 -7.60
N GLY A 54 11.69 30.12 -8.44
CA GLY A 54 12.36 29.71 -9.67
C GLY A 54 13.88 29.64 -9.51
N LYS A 55 14.58 29.36 -10.62
CA LYS A 55 16.06 29.28 -10.66
C LYS A 55 16.72 30.62 -10.31
N ASP A 56 16.15 31.72 -10.80
CA ASP A 56 16.72 33.05 -10.67
C ASP A 56 16.18 33.86 -9.48
N GLY A 57 15.38 33.22 -8.63
CA GLY A 57 14.77 33.84 -7.46
C GLY A 57 13.26 33.67 -7.41
N GLN A 58 12.64 34.43 -6.50
CA GLN A 58 11.19 34.39 -6.30
C GLN A 58 10.46 35.36 -7.23
N PHE A 59 9.30 34.93 -7.69
CA PHE A 59 8.39 35.77 -8.46
C PHE A 59 6.93 35.45 -8.12
N LEU A 60 6.02 36.35 -8.49
CA LEU A 60 4.58 36.21 -8.25
C LEU A 60 3.86 35.78 -9.53
N VAL A 61 2.94 34.82 -9.38
CA VAL A 61 2.00 34.44 -10.40
C VAL A 61 0.60 34.88 -9.97
N LYS A 62 0.02 35.87 -10.68
CA LYS A 62 -1.33 36.33 -10.42
C LYS A 62 -2.32 35.59 -11.31
N ALA A 63 -3.42 35.16 -10.73
CA ALA A 63 -4.51 34.50 -11.44
C ALA A 63 -5.85 34.78 -10.75
N LYS A 64 -6.95 34.48 -11.44
CA LYS A 64 -8.31 34.62 -10.89
C LYS A 64 -8.65 33.52 -9.87
N ALA A 65 -7.99 32.39 -9.96
CA ALA A 65 -8.17 31.24 -9.09
C ALA A 65 -6.93 30.36 -9.08
N VAL A 66 -6.78 29.55 -8.04
CA VAL A 66 -5.73 28.54 -7.89
C VAL A 66 -6.37 27.18 -7.64
N ILE A 67 -5.81 26.14 -8.26
CA ILE A 67 -6.17 24.74 -8.01
C ILE A 67 -4.94 24.07 -7.38
N LEU A 68 -5.09 23.61 -6.14
CA LEU A 68 -4.03 22.91 -5.43
C LEU A 68 -4.12 21.41 -5.74
N ALA A 69 -3.20 20.90 -6.55
CA ALA A 69 -3.09 19.50 -6.96
C ALA A 69 -1.71 18.93 -6.62
N SER A 70 -1.10 19.41 -5.53
CA SER A 70 0.29 19.15 -5.12
C SER A 70 0.48 17.86 -4.32
N GLY A 71 -0.53 17.00 -4.27
CA GLY A 71 -0.48 15.73 -3.53
C GLY A 71 -0.65 15.89 -2.02
N GLY A 72 -0.34 14.82 -1.29
CA GLY A 72 -0.44 14.75 0.16
C GLY A 72 0.88 15.02 0.88
N TYR A 73 1.02 14.43 2.08
CA TYR A 73 2.24 14.61 2.91
C TYR A 73 2.93 13.28 3.27
N GLN A 74 2.64 12.21 2.54
CA GLN A 74 3.20 10.88 2.79
C GLN A 74 4.73 10.82 2.69
N GLY A 75 5.38 11.78 2.02
CA GLY A 75 6.83 11.96 1.98
C GLY A 75 7.41 12.74 3.17
N ASN A 76 6.58 13.30 4.05
CA ASN A 76 7.00 14.09 5.21
C ASN A 76 6.99 13.23 6.49
N ARG A 77 8.17 12.75 6.89
CA ARG A 77 8.33 11.86 8.05
C ARG A 77 7.94 12.51 9.37
N GLU A 78 8.24 13.77 9.56
CA GLU A 78 7.91 14.49 10.79
C GLU A 78 6.39 14.59 10.94
N TRP A 79 5.70 14.99 9.88
CA TRP A 79 4.25 15.09 9.89
C TRP A 79 3.56 13.72 10.02
N LEU A 80 4.13 12.68 9.43
CA LEU A 80 3.65 11.31 9.66
C LEU A 80 3.84 10.86 11.12
N ARG A 81 4.95 11.26 11.76
CA ARG A 81 5.19 10.96 13.18
C ARG A 81 4.19 11.64 14.10
N ASP A 82 3.75 12.85 13.79
CA ASP A 82 2.74 13.56 14.57
C ASP A 82 1.42 12.78 14.61
N ALA A 83 1.08 12.12 13.50
CA ALA A 83 -0.16 11.34 13.38
C ALA A 83 -0.04 9.88 13.84
N TRP A 84 1.11 9.22 13.60
CA TRP A 84 1.29 7.77 13.73
C TRP A 84 2.31 7.38 14.80
N GLY A 85 3.00 8.37 15.39
CA GLY A 85 4.08 8.13 16.34
C GLY A 85 5.33 7.51 15.67
N PRO A 86 6.22 6.88 16.47
CA PRO A 86 7.49 6.33 15.98
C PRO A 86 7.35 5.29 14.86
N LYS A 87 6.20 4.66 14.73
CA LYS A 87 5.91 3.69 13.66
C LYS A 87 6.05 4.28 12.26
N ALA A 88 5.86 5.59 12.11
CA ALA A 88 6.01 6.29 10.85
C ALA A 88 7.39 6.14 10.21
N ASP A 89 8.44 5.89 11.01
CA ASP A 89 9.81 5.78 10.51
C ASP A 89 10.03 4.61 9.56
N ASN A 90 9.26 3.55 9.73
CA ASN A 90 9.37 2.33 8.93
C ASN A 90 8.35 2.25 7.79
N ILE A 91 7.41 3.20 7.71
CA ILE A 91 6.43 3.24 6.61
C ILE A 91 7.16 3.51 5.30
N LEU A 92 6.94 2.65 4.32
CA LEU A 92 7.41 2.80 2.96
C LEU A 92 6.37 3.60 2.14
N VAL A 93 6.82 4.39 1.19
CA VAL A 93 5.95 5.23 0.34
C VAL A 93 5.87 4.64 -1.05
N ARG A 94 4.68 4.17 -1.44
CA ARG A 94 4.42 3.76 -2.83
C ARG A 94 4.21 4.99 -3.69
N GLY A 95 5.32 5.61 -4.10
CA GLY A 95 5.28 6.82 -4.90
C GLY A 95 6.52 7.66 -4.72
N THR A 96 6.32 8.98 -4.76
CA THR A 96 7.38 9.98 -4.71
C THR A 96 7.72 10.41 -3.28
N PRO A 97 9.00 10.68 -2.98
CA PRO A 97 9.40 11.30 -1.71
C PRO A 97 9.09 12.80 -1.63
N TYR A 98 8.58 13.40 -2.72
CA TYR A 98 8.37 14.85 -2.83
C TYR A 98 7.01 15.33 -2.31
N ASP A 99 6.04 14.44 -2.09
CA ASP A 99 4.74 14.78 -1.49
C ASP A 99 4.90 15.08 0.00
N LYS A 100 5.32 16.30 0.31
CA LYS A 100 5.65 16.74 1.67
C LYS A 100 4.59 17.62 2.34
N GLY A 101 3.47 17.87 1.66
CA GLY A 101 2.34 18.59 2.23
C GLY A 101 2.50 20.10 2.32
N ARG A 102 3.44 20.73 1.59
CA ARG A 102 3.68 22.18 1.68
C ARG A 102 2.40 22.99 1.50
N MET A 103 1.68 22.77 0.40
CA MET A 103 0.46 23.53 0.13
C MET A 103 -0.69 23.18 1.08
N LEU A 104 -0.73 21.96 1.61
CA LEU A 104 -1.68 21.63 2.68
C LEU A 104 -1.38 22.47 3.94
N ARG A 105 -0.11 22.62 4.32
CA ARG A 105 0.29 23.45 5.46
C ARG A 105 -0.07 24.91 5.21
N VAL A 106 0.24 25.46 4.05
CA VAL A 106 -0.11 26.84 3.70
C VAL A 106 -1.63 27.06 3.84
N MET A 107 -2.45 26.16 3.33
CA MET A 107 -3.91 26.29 3.47
C MET A 107 -4.38 26.18 4.91
N MET A 108 -3.80 25.30 5.71
CA MET A 108 -4.13 25.18 7.14
C MET A 108 -3.74 26.45 7.91
N ASP A 109 -2.58 27.03 7.61
CA ASP A 109 -2.11 28.27 8.23
C ASP A 109 -3.00 29.47 7.85
N HIS A 110 -3.66 29.43 6.70
CA HIS A 110 -4.72 30.36 6.28
C HIS A 110 -6.12 29.99 6.77
N GLY A 111 -6.25 29.05 7.70
CA GLY A 111 -7.52 28.71 8.36
C GLY A 111 -8.41 27.73 7.59
N ALA A 112 -7.90 27.06 6.58
CA ALA A 112 -8.67 26.01 5.90
C ALA A 112 -9.03 24.86 6.87
N MET A 113 -10.29 24.45 6.85
CA MET A 113 -10.76 23.34 7.68
C MET A 113 -10.19 22.01 7.19
N THR A 114 -9.61 21.25 8.11
CA THR A 114 -9.18 19.87 7.86
C THR A 114 -10.33 18.90 8.11
N VAL A 115 -10.49 17.91 7.23
CA VAL A 115 -11.50 16.85 7.35
C VAL A 115 -10.83 15.49 7.31
N GLY A 116 -11.28 14.57 8.16
CA GLY A 116 -10.72 13.25 8.32
C GLY A 116 -9.74 13.16 9.50
N ALA A 117 -9.30 11.96 9.79
CA ALA A 117 -8.33 11.68 10.84
C ALA A 117 -6.94 11.47 10.22
N PRO A 118 -5.89 12.15 10.70
CA PRO A 118 -4.55 12.12 10.10
C PRO A 118 -3.87 10.74 10.21
N ASP A 119 -4.33 9.89 11.12
CA ASP A 119 -3.90 8.50 11.31
C ASP A 119 -4.68 7.49 10.45
N GLN A 120 -5.60 7.95 9.59
CA GLN A 120 -6.42 7.14 8.70
C GLN A 120 -5.92 7.24 7.27
N GLY A 121 -4.87 6.51 6.93
CA GLY A 121 -4.31 6.51 5.58
C GLY A 121 -4.75 5.31 4.74
N HIS A 122 -4.59 5.42 3.42
CA HIS A 122 -4.62 4.31 2.48
C HIS A 122 -3.26 3.59 2.58
N CYS A 123 -3.17 2.57 3.44
CA CYS A 123 -1.93 1.89 3.77
C CYS A 123 -2.03 0.42 3.36
N VAL A 124 -1.30 0.05 2.31
CA VAL A 124 -1.30 -1.31 1.77
C VAL A 124 -0.13 -2.12 2.33
N ALA A 125 -0.27 -3.45 2.35
CA ALA A 125 0.87 -4.33 2.53
C ALA A 125 1.76 -4.24 1.29
N ILE A 126 3.02 -3.90 1.48
CA ILE A 126 4.03 -3.89 0.41
C ILE A 126 5.22 -4.75 0.81
N ASP A 127 5.86 -5.32 -0.19
CA ASP A 127 7.02 -6.16 0.01
C ASP A 127 8.09 -5.43 0.82
N GLY A 128 8.53 -6.03 1.93
CA GLY A 128 9.50 -5.42 2.85
C GLY A 128 10.88 -5.15 2.25
N ARG A 129 11.16 -5.70 1.05
CA ARG A 129 12.38 -5.44 0.26
C ARG A 129 12.28 -4.17 -0.59
N SER A 130 11.11 -3.52 -0.61
CA SER A 130 10.88 -2.31 -1.40
C SER A 130 11.74 -1.14 -0.92
N PRO A 131 12.14 -0.23 -1.83
CA PRO A 131 12.81 1.00 -1.43
C PRO A 131 11.87 1.91 -0.65
N ARG A 132 12.42 2.87 0.08
CA ARG A 132 11.63 3.82 0.90
C ARG A 132 10.58 4.61 0.11
N ALA A 133 10.86 4.88 -1.17
CA ALA A 133 9.92 5.44 -2.12
C ALA A 133 10.08 4.68 -3.42
N ASP A 134 9.02 4.03 -3.88
CA ASP A 134 9.12 3.05 -4.98
C ASP A 134 8.83 3.62 -6.36
N GLY A 135 8.44 4.89 -6.45
CA GLY A 135 8.23 5.54 -7.74
C GLY A 135 7.15 4.90 -8.63
N GLY A 136 6.30 4.06 -8.06
CA GLY A 136 5.20 3.42 -8.80
C GLY A 136 5.49 2.03 -9.34
N ILE A 137 6.54 1.36 -8.87
CA ILE A 137 6.75 -0.06 -9.16
C ILE A 137 5.70 -0.93 -8.45
N CYS A 138 5.48 -2.15 -8.95
CA CYS A 138 4.47 -3.05 -8.40
C CYS A 138 5.00 -3.77 -7.15
N THR A 139 4.91 -3.14 -5.99
CA THR A 139 5.41 -3.63 -4.71
C THR A 139 4.34 -4.17 -3.78
N ARG A 140 3.06 -3.94 -4.07
CA ARG A 140 1.93 -4.38 -3.25
C ARG A 140 1.85 -5.91 -3.20
N ILE A 141 1.61 -6.43 -2.00
CA ILE A 141 1.39 -7.86 -1.77
C ILE A 141 -0.10 -8.19 -1.96
N ASP A 142 -0.43 -8.81 -3.09
CA ASP A 142 -1.82 -9.13 -3.47
C ASP A 142 -2.22 -10.59 -3.13
N CYS A 143 -1.32 -11.40 -2.57
CA CYS A 143 -1.61 -12.76 -2.17
C CYS A 143 -2.33 -12.89 -0.82
N VAL A 144 -2.46 -11.82 -0.06
CA VAL A 144 -3.02 -11.84 1.31
C VAL A 144 -4.31 -12.67 1.41
N PRO A 145 -5.34 -12.51 0.57
CA PRO A 145 -6.58 -13.27 0.71
C PRO A 145 -6.39 -14.78 0.60
N PHE A 146 -5.38 -15.21 -0.14
CA PHE A 146 -5.10 -16.63 -0.40
C PHE A 146 -3.96 -17.17 0.47
N SER A 147 -3.43 -16.34 1.37
CA SER A 147 -2.31 -16.68 2.24
C SER A 147 -2.74 -16.99 3.67
N LEU A 148 -1.80 -17.51 4.43
CA LEU A 148 -1.68 -17.41 5.87
C LEU A 148 -0.73 -16.26 6.16
N SER A 149 -1.18 -15.21 6.82
CA SER A 149 -0.37 -14.05 7.17
C SER A 149 0.04 -14.08 8.63
N VAL A 150 1.34 -14.15 8.90
CA VAL A 150 1.88 -14.22 10.26
C VAL A 150 2.81 -13.04 10.54
N ASN A 151 2.88 -12.63 11.81
CA ASN A 151 3.88 -11.69 12.30
C ASN A 151 5.25 -12.39 12.58
N LYS A 152 6.21 -11.63 13.08
CA LYS A 152 7.55 -12.16 13.43
C LYS A 152 7.54 -13.26 14.50
N ASN A 153 6.50 -13.32 15.33
CA ASN A 153 6.32 -14.36 16.34
C ASN A 153 5.64 -15.62 15.76
N CYS A 154 5.40 -15.68 14.45
CA CYS A 154 4.66 -16.73 13.76
C CYS A 154 3.17 -16.79 14.13
N GLU A 155 2.59 -15.69 14.58
CA GLU A 155 1.19 -15.60 14.99
C GLU A 155 0.37 -14.92 13.90
N ARG A 156 -0.82 -15.46 13.59
CA ARG A 156 -1.83 -14.77 12.78
C ARG A 156 -2.39 -13.59 13.59
N PHE A 157 -2.73 -12.51 12.93
CA PHE A 157 -3.16 -11.28 13.60
C PHE A 157 -4.42 -10.64 13.03
N TYR A 158 -4.94 -11.15 11.92
CA TYR A 158 -6.15 -10.63 11.30
C TYR A 158 -6.80 -11.69 10.37
N ASP A 159 -8.05 -11.43 9.95
CA ASP A 159 -8.77 -12.22 8.95
C ASP A 159 -8.31 -11.84 7.54
N GLU A 160 -7.52 -12.67 6.89
CA GLU A 160 -7.03 -12.46 5.53
C GLU A 160 -8.16 -12.56 4.49
N GLY A 161 -9.25 -13.22 4.85
CA GLY A 161 -10.40 -13.48 3.99
C GLY A 161 -11.63 -12.60 4.25
N GLU A 162 -11.51 -11.51 5.00
CA GLU A 162 -12.63 -10.67 5.45
C GLU A 162 -13.49 -10.12 4.30
N GLU A 163 -12.87 -9.74 3.19
CA GLU A 163 -13.57 -9.10 2.06
C GLU A 163 -12.76 -9.30 0.77
N VAL A 164 -13.39 -9.06 -0.38
CA VAL A 164 -12.69 -9.05 -1.66
C VAL A 164 -11.57 -8.01 -1.66
N TRP A 165 -10.39 -8.44 -2.12
CA TRP A 165 -9.15 -7.68 -1.98
C TRP A 165 -9.22 -6.20 -2.42
N PRO A 166 -9.82 -5.84 -3.57
CA PRO A 166 -9.95 -4.45 -4.00
C PRO A 166 -10.68 -3.52 -3.02
N LYS A 167 -11.49 -4.06 -2.12
CA LYS A 167 -12.20 -3.27 -1.11
C LYS A 167 -11.44 -3.18 0.23
N ARG A 168 -10.50 -4.10 0.50
CA ARG A 168 -9.94 -4.24 1.84
C ARG A 168 -8.41 -4.08 1.93
N TYR A 169 -7.69 -4.16 0.83
CA TYR A 169 -6.22 -4.11 0.83
C TYR A 169 -5.63 -2.86 1.51
N ALA A 170 -6.37 -1.76 1.55
CA ALA A 170 -5.88 -0.47 2.06
C ALA A 170 -5.69 -0.39 3.58
N ILE A 171 -6.15 -1.37 4.35
CA ILE A 171 -5.94 -1.40 5.81
C ILE A 171 -4.68 -2.20 6.20
N TRP A 172 -4.18 -3.06 5.33
CA TRP A 172 -3.17 -4.05 5.68
C TRP A 172 -1.84 -3.45 6.11
N GLY A 173 -1.44 -2.32 5.51
CA GLY A 173 -0.23 -1.61 5.97
C GLY A 173 -0.33 -1.14 7.43
N ARG A 174 -1.53 -0.72 7.89
CA ARG A 174 -1.75 -0.35 9.29
C ARG A 174 -1.73 -1.55 10.23
N LEU A 175 -2.31 -2.68 9.79
CA LEU A 175 -2.29 -3.92 10.55
C LEU A 175 -0.84 -4.40 10.75
N VAL A 176 -0.04 -4.39 9.68
CA VAL A 176 1.39 -4.73 9.74
C VAL A 176 2.17 -3.74 10.61
N ALA A 177 1.90 -2.44 10.51
CA ALA A 177 2.56 -1.41 11.34
C ALA A 177 2.34 -1.61 12.86
N ASN A 178 1.34 -2.40 13.25
CA ASN A 178 1.07 -2.76 14.65
C ASN A 178 1.72 -4.09 15.08
N GLN A 179 2.37 -4.80 14.17
CA GLN A 179 3.03 -6.07 14.49
C GLN A 179 4.46 -5.85 15.00
N PRO A 180 5.04 -6.84 15.73
CA PRO A 180 6.43 -6.79 16.15
C PRO A 180 7.36 -6.49 14.95
N ASP A 181 8.32 -5.58 15.14
CA ASP A 181 9.24 -5.06 14.12
C ASP A 181 8.54 -4.48 12.88
N GLN A 182 7.22 -4.29 12.90
CA GLN A 182 6.41 -3.78 11.82
C GLN A 182 6.56 -4.59 10.51
N VAL A 183 6.68 -5.89 10.65
CA VAL A 183 6.80 -6.84 9.54
C VAL A 183 5.80 -7.98 9.69
N ALA A 184 5.32 -8.48 8.55
CA ALA A 184 4.53 -9.69 8.47
C ALA A 184 4.97 -10.52 7.26
N TYR A 185 4.57 -11.77 7.22
CA TYR A 185 4.94 -12.72 6.19
C TYR A 185 3.69 -13.39 5.65
N CYS A 186 3.45 -13.26 4.35
CA CYS A 186 2.39 -13.98 3.66
C CYS A 186 2.93 -15.33 3.17
N ILE A 187 2.32 -16.42 3.60
CA ILE A 187 2.70 -17.78 3.25
C ILE A 187 1.61 -18.40 2.41
N ILE A 188 1.96 -18.91 1.23
CA ILE A 188 1.09 -19.63 0.32
C ILE A 188 1.77 -20.91 -0.16
N ASP A 189 1.01 -21.77 -0.78
CA ASP A 189 1.52 -22.95 -1.49
C ASP A 189 1.28 -22.87 -2.99
N SER A 190 1.67 -23.91 -3.72
CA SER A 190 1.58 -23.99 -5.18
C SER A 190 0.16 -23.87 -5.73
N LYS A 191 -0.88 -24.13 -4.92
CA LYS A 191 -2.28 -23.99 -5.32
C LYS A 191 -2.72 -22.52 -5.47
N SER A 192 -1.96 -21.58 -4.92
CA SER A 192 -2.37 -20.17 -4.82
C SER A 192 -1.52 -19.21 -5.61
N ILE A 193 -0.36 -19.61 -6.12
CA ILE A 193 0.63 -18.70 -6.72
C ILE A 193 0.10 -17.93 -7.94
N ASP A 194 -0.83 -18.48 -8.69
CA ASP A 194 -1.39 -17.87 -9.91
C ASP A 194 -2.73 -17.15 -9.69
N LEU A 195 -3.18 -17.00 -8.42
CA LEU A 195 -4.50 -16.44 -8.11
C LEU A 195 -4.51 -14.91 -7.92
N PHE A 196 -3.36 -14.26 -7.91
CA PHE A 196 -3.21 -12.84 -7.61
C PHE A 196 -2.21 -12.16 -8.56
N MET A 197 -2.21 -10.83 -8.54
CA MET A 197 -1.22 -10.05 -9.31
C MET A 197 0.15 -10.16 -8.63
N PRO A 198 1.20 -10.60 -9.34
CA PRO A 198 2.52 -10.72 -8.75
C PRO A 198 3.10 -9.34 -8.40
N THR A 199 3.88 -9.28 -7.31
CA THR A 199 4.77 -8.16 -7.04
C THR A 199 6.02 -8.23 -7.91
N VAL A 200 6.76 -7.11 -8.03
CA VAL A 200 8.03 -7.05 -8.75
C VAL A 200 9.13 -7.94 -8.13
N PHE A 201 9.01 -8.20 -6.83
CA PHE A 201 9.94 -9.08 -6.12
C PHE A 201 9.44 -10.52 -6.17
N PRO A 202 10.26 -11.47 -6.64
CA PRO A 202 9.87 -12.88 -6.62
C PRO A 202 9.69 -13.37 -5.17
N PRO A 203 8.80 -14.35 -4.95
CA PRO A 203 8.65 -14.96 -3.63
C PRO A 203 9.93 -15.68 -3.20
N VAL A 204 10.11 -15.84 -1.90
CA VAL A 204 11.01 -16.86 -1.37
C VAL A 204 10.34 -18.22 -1.61
N VAL A 205 11.06 -19.17 -2.19
CA VAL A 205 10.56 -20.51 -2.53
C VAL A 205 11.26 -21.56 -1.67
N ALA A 206 10.49 -22.46 -1.10
CA ALA A 206 11.02 -23.53 -0.24
C ALA A 206 10.27 -24.85 -0.44
N GLY A 207 10.96 -25.97 -0.18
CA GLY A 207 10.36 -27.31 -0.22
C GLY A 207 9.56 -27.67 1.00
N SER A 208 9.75 -26.94 2.11
CA SER A 208 9.05 -27.13 3.39
C SER A 208 8.77 -25.82 4.11
N ILE A 209 7.81 -25.83 5.04
CA ILE A 209 7.53 -24.69 5.91
C ILE A 209 8.74 -24.35 6.79
N ARG A 210 9.49 -25.35 7.23
CA ARG A 210 10.72 -25.18 8.00
C ARG A 210 11.81 -24.44 7.24
N GLU A 211 12.03 -24.79 5.98
CA GLU A 211 12.96 -24.07 5.11
C GLU A 211 12.52 -22.63 4.87
N LEU A 212 11.21 -22.40 4.67
CA LEU A 212 10.66 -21.07 4.51
C LEU A 212 10.85 -20.22 5.77
N ALA A 213 10.60 -20.80 6.96
CA ALA A 213 10.85 -20.14 8.23
C ALA A 213 12.32 -19.74 8.38
N SER A 214 13.23 -20.64 8.05
CA SER A 214 14.68 -20.39 8.09
C SER A 214 15.09 -19.25 7.15
N ALA A 215 14.53 -19.20 5.96
CA ALA A 215 14.80 -18.13 4.98
C ALA A 215 14.36 -16.74 5.47
N PHE A 216 13.32 -16.66 6.29
CA PHE A 216 12.83 -15.42 6.90
C PHE A 216 13.39 -15.13 8.30
N GLY A 217 14.21 -16.02 8.85
CA GLY A 217 14.70 -15.92 10.22
C GLY A 217 13.59 -16.05 11.28
N LEU A 218 12.55 -16.82 10.98
CA LEU A 218 11.45 -17.15 11.87
C LEU A 218 11.73 -18.43 12.65
N ASP A 219 11.05 -18.58 13.79
CA ASP A 219 11.04 -19.82 14.58
C ASP A 219 10.31 -20.92 13.79
N ALA A 220 11.07 -21.92 13.34
CA ALA A 220 10.56 -22.97 12.48
C ALA A 220 9.49 -23.85 13.16
N ASP A 221 9.68 -24.17 14.45
CA ASP A 221 8.74 -24.99 15.18
C ASP A 221 7.41 -24.26 15.41
N LYS A 222 7.48 -22.97 15.71
CA LYS A 222 6.28 -22.13 15.83
C LYS A 222 5.55 -21.96 14.51
N LEU A 223 6.28 -21.73 13.42
CA LEU A 223 5.65 -21.56 12.11
C LEU A 223 4.97 -22.86 11.64
N GLU A 224 5.64 -24.00 11.78
CA GLU A 224 5.05 -25.31 11.46
C GLU A 224 3.80 -25.57 12.30
N LYS A 225 3.83 -25.24 13.60
CA LYS A 225 2.67 -25.34 14.48
C LYS A 225 1.51 -24.47 13.98
N THR A 226 1.75 -23.19 13.69
CA THR A 226 0.72 -22.26 13.20
C THR A 226 0.11 -22.75 11.88
N VAL A 227 0.93 -23.21 10.93
CA VAL A 227 0.44 -23.79 9.66
C VAL A 227 -0.37 -25.06 9.90
N SER A 228 0.08 -25.94 10.79
CA SER A 228 -0.63 -27.17 11.14
C SER A 228 -1.99 -26.90 11.77
N GLU A 229 -2.06 -25.97 12.73
CA GLU A 229 -3.31 -25.55 13.39
C GLU A 229 -4.27 -24.90 12.38
N PHE A 230 -3.76 -24.06 11.50
CA PHE A 230 -4.55 -23.47 10.44
C PHE A 230 -5.11 -24.55 9.48
N ASN A 231 -4.26 -25.48 9.03
CA ASN A 231 -4.69 -26.55 8.13
C ASN A 231 -5.76 -27.43 8.77
N ALA A 232 -5.61 -27.78 10.06
CA ALA A 232 -6.59 -28.55 10.81
C ALA A 232 -7.95 -27.83 10.97
N ALA A 233 -7.94 -26.51 10.94
CA ALA A 233 -9.14 -25.67 11.06
C ALA A 233 -9.87 -25.44 9.71
N THR A 234 -9.29 -25.83 8.57
CA THR A 234 -9.87 -25.65 7.23
C THR A 234 -10.81 -26.81 6.88
N ASN A 235 -11.74 -26.53 5.93
CA ASN A 235 -12.56 -27.58 5.31
C ASN A 235 -11.98 -27.96 3.94
N PRO A 236 -11.25 -29.09 3.81
CA PRO A 236 -10.62 -29.47 2.54
C PRO A 236 -11.61 -29.82 1.42
N ASN A 237 -12.86 -30.10 1.77
CA ASN A 237 -13.93 -30.45 0.82
C ASN A 237 -14.79 -29.24 0.46
N GLY A 238 -14.45 -28.03 0.91
CA GLY A 238 -15.19 -26.82 0.61
C GLY A 238 -15.05 -26.40 -0.86
N ASN A 239 -16.05 -25.69 -1.36
CA ASN A 239 -16.06 -25.20 -2.73
C ASN A 239 -15.31 -23.86 -2.81
N PHE A 240 -14.03 -23.89 -3.17
CA PHE A 240 -13.20 -22.72 -3.32
C PHE A 240 -13.53 -21.91 -4.58
N ASN A 241 -13.80 -20.61 -4.43
CA ASN A 241 -13.99 -19.69 -5.54
C ASN A 241 -13.18 -18.38 -5.32
N PRO A 242 -12.08 -18.16 -6.04
CA PRO A 242 -11.22 -16.97 -5.85
C PRO A 242 -11.88 -15.64 -6.30
N ASN A 243 -13.03 -15.68 -6.97
CA ASN A 243 -13.67 -14.52 -7.58
C ASN A 243 -14.82 -13.92 -6.75
N GLU A 244 -15.22 -14.59 -5.68
CA GLU A 244 -16.31 -14.14 -4.80
C GLU A 244 -16.02 -14.54 -3.35
N LEU A 245 -16.77 -14.00 -2.40
CA LEU A 245 -16.74 -14.44 -1.01
C LEU A 245 -17.36 -15.84 -0.95
N ASP A 246 -16.52 -16.86 -0.81
CA ASP A 246 -16.92 -18.26 -0.94
C ASP A 246 -17.41 -18.89 0.38
N GLY A 247 -17.26 -18.18 1.50
CA GLY A 247 -17.63 -18.68 2.83
C GLY A 247 -16.77 -19.84 3.33
N LEU A 248 -15.69 -20.16 2.63
CA LEU A 248 -14.75 -21.20 3.05
C LEU A 248 -13.91 -20.70 4.21
N ALA A 249 -14.44 -20.88 5.42
CA ALA A 249 -13.88 -20.33 6.65
C ALA A 249 -13.15 -21.39 7.48
N THR A 250 -12.18 -20.90 8.31
CA THR A 250 -11.59 -21.71 9.37
C THR A 250 -12.56 -21.88 10.54
N GLN A 251 -12.42 -22.96 11.30
CA GLN A 251 -13.22 -23.25 12.49
C GLN A 251 -12.32 -23.49 13.71
N GLY A 252 -12.71 -22.89 14.84
CA GLY A 252 -12.07 -23.17 16.12
C GLY A 252 -10.69 -22.54 16.35
N ILE A 253 -10.30 -21.57 15.50
CA ILE A 253 -9.06 -20.79 15.68
C ILE A 253 -9.35 -19.29 15.60
N GLU A 254 -8.53 -18.50 16.28
CA GLU A 254 -8.55 -17.03 16.27
C GLU A 254 -7.19 -16.49 15.80
N PRO A 255 -7.21 -15.45 14.95
CA PRO A 255 -8.38 -14.91 14.25
C PRO A 255 -8.97 -15.92 13.25
N GLN A 256 -10.29 -15.93 13.11
CA GLN A 256 -10.94 -16.70 12.07
C GLN A 256 -10.54 -16.15 10.69
N LYS A 257 -10.36 -17.03 9.69
CA LYS A 257 -10.33 -16.64 8.28
C LYS A 257 -11.70 -16.96 7.68
N THR A 258 -12.40 -15.94 7.19
CA THR A 258 -13.83 -16.08 6.84
C THR A 258 -14.08 -16.55 5.41
N ASN A 259 -13.11 -16.38 4.50
CA ASN A 259 -13.20 -16.84 3.12
C ASN A 259 -11.84 -17.39 2.66
N TRP A 260 -11.87 -18.21 1.63
CA TRP A 260 -10.69 -18.77 0.94
C TRP A 260 -9.73 -19.55 1.86
N ALA A 261 -10.24 -20.10 2.95
CA ALA A 261 -9.45 -20.89 3.88
C ALA A 261 -9.20 -22.31 3.32
N ARG A 262 -8.09 -22.45 2.59
CA ARG A 262 -7.61 -23.75 2.12
C ARG A 262 -6.38 -24.19 2.89
N PRO A 263 -6.14 -25.50 3.10
CA PRO A 263 -4.90 -25.98 3.68
C PRO A 263 -3.69 -25.49 2.88
N ILE A 264 -2.60 -25.16 3.58
CA ILE A 264 -1.28 -24.87 2.99
C ILE A 264 -0.47 -26.15 3.14
N ASP A 265 -0.55 -27.05 2.15
CA ASP A 265 -0.05 -28.43 2.25
C ASP A 265 0.59 -28.95 0.95
N THR A 266 0.64 -28.15 -0.10
CA THR A 266 1.12 -28.56 -1.42
C THR A 266 2.40 -27.81 -1.81
N PRO A 267 3.58 -28.43 -1.63
CA PRO A 267 4.83 -27.78 -2.02
C PRO A 267 4.95 -27.55 -3.54
N PRO A 268 5.81 -26.65 -4.02
CA PRO A 268 6.63 -25.77 -3.21
C PRO A 268 5.81 -24.72 -2.47
N TYR A 269 6.37 -24.24 -1.33
CA TYR A 269 5.80 -23.15 -0.56
C TYR A 269 6.45 -21.83 -0.97
N TYR A 270 5.67 -20.76 -0.88
CA TYR A 270 6.09 -19.43 -1.29
C TYR A 270 5.83 -18.44 -0.15
N GLY A 271 6.78 -17.53 0.05
CA GLY A 271 6.67 -16.50 1.08
C GLY A 271 7.02 -15.12 0.57
N TYR A 272 6.30 -14.11 1.08
CA TYR A 272 6.54 -12.70 0.83
C TYR A 272 6.66 -11.97 2.17
N PRO A 273 7.77 -11.24 2.41
CA PRO A 273 7.92 -10.43 3.62
C PRO A 273 7.24 -9.09 3.50
#